data_2fd135139d2b8527dfde8d5647fc0621
#
_entry.id   2fd135139d2b8527dfde8d5647fc0621
#
_cell.length_a   1.000
_cell.length_b   1.000
_cell.length_c   1.000
_cell.angle_alpha   90.00
_cell.angle_beta   90.00
_cell.angle_gamma   90.00
#
_symmetry.space_group_name_H-M   'P 1'
#
loop_
_entity.id
_entity.type
_entity.pdbx_description
1 polymer ?
#
loop_
_entity_poly.entity_id
_entity_poly.type
_entity_poly.pdbx_seq_one_letter_code
_entity_poly.pdbx_strand_id
1 'polypeptide(L)'
;MLGASQPELTGALVLNGAPLSYWAGERGKNPMRYLGGLAGGSWPAALLADLGNGRFDGANLVLNFESLSPGNTWFRKYFNLYEKVDTEAPRFLEFERWWGGYFLMNREEITAIVDQLFVGNKLARGEITSADGRQRLDLRNIRSPICVLCSWGDDITPPQQALNWILDLYASDDDLLTQGQTIVYSVHPKVGHLGIFVSGAVARKEHAGFVELLDLIEALPPGLYEMLIEDKRPDMRGARLIPDRYATRFERRSVADVAALCGDRSGERPFEVGR
;
A
#
# COMPACT_ATOMS: atom_id res chain seq x y z
N MET A 1 -10.19 -3.35 5.75
CA MET A 1 -11.53 -3.99 5.84
C MET A 1 -12.05 -4.01 7.27
N LEU A 2 -11.31 -4.53 8.28
CA LEU A 2 -11.76 -4.55 9.68
C LEU A 2 -12.15 -3.16 10.19
N GLY A 3 -11.32 -2.14 10.00
CA GLY A 3 -11.62 -0.77 10.42
C GLY A 3 -12.88 -0.16 9.83
N ALA A 4 -13.32 -0.65 8.66
CA ALA A 4 -14.55 -0.21 8.02
C ALA A 4 -15.79 -1.00 8.44
N SER A 5 -15.61 -2.26 8.90
CA SER A 5 -16.70 -3.14 9.33
C SER A 5 -16.95 -3.10 10.82
N GLN A 6 -15.91 -2.89 11.62
CA GLN A 6 -15.93 -2.87 13.09
C GLN A 6 -14.99 -1.75 13.59
N PRO A 7 -15.34 -0.48 13.35
CA PRO A 7 -14.47 0.65 13.65
C PRO A 7 -14.14 0.78 15.15
N GLU A 8 -15.03 0.29 16.00
CA GLU A 8 -14.87 0.29 17.47
C GLU A 8 -13.76 -0.66 17.98
N LEU A 9 -13.32 -1.60 17.13
CA LEU A 9 -12.24 -2.55 17.46
C LEU A 9 -10.88 -2.11 16.94
N THR A 10 -10.79 -0.95 16.25
CA THR A 10 -9.56 -0.52 15.62
C THR A 10 -9.11 0.84 16.12
N GLY A 11 -7.83 0.96 16.47
CA GLY A 11 -7.11 2.22 16.63
C GLY A 11 -6.63 2.76 15.28
N ALA A 12 -5.64 3.66 15.30
CA ALA A 12 -5.05 4.23 14.09
C ALA A 12 -4.56 3.13 13.13
N LEU A 13 -4.88 3.30 11.86
CA LEU A 13 -4.51 2.35 10.79
C LEU A 13 -3.24 2.83 10.10
N VAL A 14 -2.21 2.00 10.08
CA VAL A 14 -0.96 2.31 9.37
C VAL A 14 -0.86 1.44 8.11
N LEU A 15 -0.87 2.06 6.94
CA LEU A 15 -0.90 1.44 5.63
C LEU A 15 0.43 1.70 4.92
N ASN A 16 1.33 0.73 4.95
CA ASN A 16 2.66 0.84 4.36
C ASN A 16 2.69 0.13 3.00
N GLY A 17 2.93 0.87 1.90
CA GLY A 17 3.00 0.31 0.55
C GLY A 17 1.74 -0.47 0.17
N ALA A 18 0.58 -0.12 0.71
CA ALA A 18 -0.66 -0.86 0.54
C ALA A 18 -1.54 -0.23 -0.55
N PRO A 19 -1.99 -1.01 -1.56
CA PRO A 19 -2.92 -0.54 -2.56
C PRO A 19 -4.34 -0.47 -1.98
N LEU A 20 -4.99 0.68 -2.12
CA LEU A 20 -6.43 0.84 -1.85
C LEU A 20 -7.20 1.14 -3.13
N SER A 21 -6.57 1.80 -4.11
CA SER A 21 -7.05 1.97 -5.48
C SER A 21 -6.22 1.12 -6.43
N TYR A 22 -6.70 -0.07 -6.74
CA TYR A 22 -5.93 -1.06 -7.50
C TYR A 22 -5.74 -0.71 -8.98
N TRP A 23 -6.60 0.12 -9.56
CA TRP A 23 -6.50 0.54 -10.96
C TRP A 23 -5.64 1.79 -11.16
N ALA A 24 -5.36 2.52 -10.10
CA ALA A 24 -4.60 3.75 -10.15
C ALA A 24 -3.13 3.50 -10.51
N GLY A 25 -2.50 4.54 -11.05
CA GLY A 25 -1.09 4.57 -11.37
C GLY A 25 -0.80 4.58 -12.86
N GLU A 26 0.48 4.54 -13.17
CA GLU A 26 0.96 4.74 -14.53
C GLU A 26 0.57 3.58 -15.45
N ARG A 27 0.09 3.93 -16.61
CA ARG A 27 -0.37 3.00 -17.64
C ARG A 27 0.70 1.93 -17.96
N GLY A 28 0.33 0.67 -17.87
CA GLY A 28 1.21 -0.47 -18.18
C GLY A 28 2.10 -0.98 -17.05
N LYS A 29 2.21 -0.28 -15.93
CA LYS A 29 3.02 -0.73 -14.76
C LYS A 29 2.32 -1.78 -13.89
N ASN A 30 1.04 -2.06 -14.10
CA ASN A 30 0.30 -3.07 -13.35
C ASN A 30 -0.35 -4.11 -14.27
N PRO A 31 0.44 -5.08 -14.79
CA PRO A 31 -0.06 -6.07 -15.74
C PRO A 31 -1.17 -6.96 -15.17
N MET A 32 -1.21 -7.20 -13.84
CA MET A 32 -2.23 -8.07 -13.25
C MET A 32 -3.66 -7.60 -13.50
N ARG A 33 -3.94 -6.31 -13.44
CA ARG A 33 -5.28 -5.77 -13.72
C ARG A 33 -5.68 -5.95 -15.17
N TYR A 34 -4.73 -5.77 -16.11
CA TYR A 34 -4.98 -5.99 -17.54
C TYR A 34 -5.12 -7.46 -17.87
N LEU A 35 -4.20 -8.29 -17.40
CA LEU A 35 -4.22 -9.73 -17.62
C LEU A 35 -5.44 -10.37 -16.97
N GLY A 36 -5.81 -9.97 -15.75
CA GLY A 36 -7.02 -10.44 -15.09
C GLY A 36 -8.28 -10.09 -15.85
N GLY A 37 -8.38 -8.84 -16.36
CA GLY A 37 -9.51 -8.43 -17.19
C GLY A 37 -9.57 -9.17 -18.54
N LEU A 38 -8.45 -9.27 -19.24
CA LEU A 38 -8.36 -9.99 -20.53
C LEU A 38 -8.53 -11.50 -20.38
N ALA A 39 -8.03 -12.08 -19.30
CA ALA A 39 -8.15 -13.51 -19.01
C ALA A 39 -9.52 -13.92 -18.45
N GLY A 40 -10.44 -12.99 -18.24
CA GLY A 40 -11.77 -13.27 -17.70
C GLY A 40 -11.82 -13.46 -16.19
N GLY A 41 -11.00 -12.73 -15.44
CA GLY A 41 -11.07 -12.69 -13.97
C GLY A 41 -10.17 -13.70 -13.27
N SER A 42 -10.67 -14.29 -12.19
CA SER A 42 -9.91 -15.11 -11.25
C SER A 42 -9.69 -16.56 -11.65
N TRP A 43 -10.19 -17.01 -12.80
CA TRP A 43 -10.13 -18.43 -13.17
C TRP A 43 -8.71 -19.03 -13.17
N PRO A 44 -7.62 -18.33 -13.52
CA PRO A 44 -6.28 -18.91 -13.44
C PRO A 44 -5.88 -19.19 -11.98
N ALA A 45 -6.24 -18.30 -11.06
CA ALA A 45 -6.01 -18.49 -9.63
C ALA A 45 -6.88 -19.64 -9.08
N ALA A 46 -8.13 -19.73 -9.53
CA ALA A 46 -9.02 -20.84 -9.20
C ALA A 46 -8.45 -22.19 -9.67
N LEU A 47 -7.95 -22.24 -10.93
CA LEU A 47 -7.30 -23.44 -11.46
C LEU A 47 -6.09 -23.87 -10.64
N LEU A 48 -5.21 -22.91 -10.26
CA LEU A 48 -4.05 -23.22 -9.42
C LEU A 48 -4.48 -23.73 -8.04
N ALA A 49 -5.55 -23.18 -7.47
CA ALA A 49 -6.11 -23.68 -6.22
C ALA A 49 -6.68 -25.10 -6.38
N ASP A 50 -7.39 -25.38 -7.46
CA ASP A 50 -7.97 -26.70 -7.75
C ASP A 50 -6.86 -27.75 -7.95
N LEU A 51 -5.77 -27.41 -8.64
CA LEU A 51 -4.57 -28.26 -8.78
C LEU A 51 -3.87 -28.49 -7.43
N GLY A 52 -3.98 -27.55 -6.51
CA GLY A 52 -3.51 -27.63 -5.13
C GLY A 52 -4.51 -28.25 -4.15
N ASN A 53 -5.47 -29.03 -4.64
CA ASN A 53 -6.51 -29.66 -3.81
C ASN A 53 -7.31 -28.65 -2.97
N GLY A 54 -7.75 -27.56 -3.60
CA GLY A 54 -8.51 -26.48 -2.97
C GLY A 54 -7.64 -25.41 -2.29
N ARG A 55 -6.31 -25.52 -2.40
CA ARG A 55 -5.36 -24.59 -1.78
C ARG A 55 -4.51 -23.91 -2.84
N PHE A 56 -4.52 -22.61 -2.84
CA PHE A 56 -3.63 -21.79 -3.67
C PHE A 56 -2.28 -21.63 -2.95
N ASP A 57 -1.21 -21.99 -3.64
CA ASP A 57 0.15 -21.84 -3.11
C ASP A 57 0.63 -20.39 -3.28
N GLY A 58 0.97 -19.72 -2.18
CA GLY A 58 1.53 -18.38 -2.17
C GLY A 58 2.84 -18.23 -2.94
N ALA A 59 3.54 -19.33 -3.24
CA ALA A 59 4.70 -19.35 -4.13
C ALA A 59 4.38 -18.73 -5.51
N ASN A 60 3.16 -18.89 -5.99
CA ASN A 60 2.73 -18.29 -7.27
C ASN A 60 2.71 -16.77 -7.23
N LEU A 61 2.38 -16.16 -6.07
CA LEU A 61 2.45 -14.70 -5.90
C LEU A 61 3.90 -14.22 -5.86
N VAL A 62 4.75 -14.92 -5.12
CA VAL A 62 6.19 -14.62 -5.02
C VAL A 62 6.84 -14.70 -6.39
N LEU A 63 6.57 -15.76 -7.16
CA LEU A 63 7.07 -15.93 -8.52
C LEU A 63 6.64 -14.78 -9.44
N ASN A 64 5.40 -14.29 -9.29
CA ASN A 64 4.93 -13.15 -10.06
C ASN A 64 5.74 -11.88 -9.74
N PHE A 65 6.02 -11.59 -8.47
CA PHE A 65 6.87 -10.47 -8.07
C PHE A 65 8.32 -10.62 -8.56
N GLU A 66 8.89 -11.81 -8.45
CA GLU A 66 10.24 -12.08 -8.94
C GLU A 66 10.36 -11.91 -10.46
N SER A 67 9.28 -12.20 -11.19
CA SER A 67 9.21 -12.05 -12.64
C SER A 67 9.22 -10.58 -13.10
N LEU A 68 8.96 -9.62 -12.22
CA LEU A 68 9.06 -8.20 -12.52
C LEU A 68 10.52 -7.73 -12.70
N SER A 69 11.49 -8.46 -12.14
CA SER A 69 12.92 -8.15 -12.28
C SER A 69 13.77 -9.39 -12.54
N PRO A 70 13.58 -10.06 -13.70
CA PRO A 70 14.22 -11.36 -13.98
C PRO A 70 15.75 -11.29 -13.95
N GLY A 71 16.34 -10.17 -14.39
CA GLY A 71 17.80 -9.97 -14.34
C GLY A 71 18.35 -9.94 -12.91
N ASN A 72 17.58 -9.49 -11.94
CA ASN A 72 17.95 -9.57 -10.53
C ASN A 72 17.72 -10.98 -9.99
N THR A 73 16.54 -11.53 -10.23
CA THR A 73 16.10 -12.82 -9.70
C THR A 73 17.00 -13.98 -10.13
N TRP A 74 17.35 -14.04 -11.41
CA TRP A 74 18.09 -15.17 -11.97
C TRP A 74 19.61 -15.00 -11.98
N PHE A 75 20.12 -13.75 -11.91
CA PHE A 75 21.55 -13.49 -12.09
C PHE A 75 22.15 -12.60 -11.01
N ARG A 76 21.70 -11.35 -10.85
CA ARG A 76 22.42 -10.35 -10.04
C ARG A 76 22.46 -10.70 -8.55
N LYS A 77 21.38 -11.23 -7.97
CA LYS A 77 21.37 -11.59 -6.55
C LYS A 77 22.37 -12.70 -6.23
N TYR A 78 22.49 -13.70 -7.11
CA TYR A 78 23.45 -14.81 -6.93
C TYR A 78 24.89 -14.39 -7.23
N PHE A 79 25.08 -13.53 -8.24
CA PHE A 79 26.40 -12.98 -8.50
C PHE A 79 26.91 -12.13 -7.33
N ASN A 80 26.07 -11.28 -6.75
CA ASN A 80 26.43 -10.49 -5.56
C ASN A 80 26.75 -11.39 -4.35
N LEU A 81 25.99 -12.47 -4.17
CA LEU A 81 26.27 -13.46 -3.13
C LEU A 81 27.63 -14.12 -3.35
N TYR A 82 27.95 -14.54 -4.59
CA TYR A 82 29.23 -15.14 -4.95
C TYR A 82 30.40 -14.16 -4.71
N GLU A 83 30.26 -12.94 -5.19
CA GLU A 83 31.28 -11.89 -5.04
C GLU A 83 31.60 -11.57 -3.58
N LYS A 84 30.60 -11.67 -2.70
CA LYS A 84 30.68 -11.28 -1.29
C LYS A 84 30.34 -12.41 -0.34
N VAL A 85 30.71 -13.65 -0.70
CA VAL A 85 30.31 -14.86 0.03
C VAL A 85 30.69 -14.84 1.51
N ASP A 86 31.80 -14.22 1.86
CA ASP A 86 32.30 -14.15 3.24
C ASP A 86 31.44 -13.26 4.15
N THR A 87 30.66 -12.34 3.60
CA THR A 87 29.89 -11.34 4.35
C THR A 87 28.39 -11.39 4.09
N GLU A 88 27.97 -11.70 2.86
CA GLU A 88 26.57 -11.61 2.43
C GLU A 88 25.76 -12.89 2.70
N ALA A 89 26.40 -14.04 2.89
CA ALA A 89 25.69 -15.31 3.03
C ALA A 89 24.66 -15.32 4.18
N PRO A 90 24.96 -14.82 5.40
CA PRO A 90 23.97 -14.80 6.48
C PRO A 90 22.74 -13.95 6.13
N ARG A 91 22.97 -12.73 5.63
CA ARG A 91 21.89 -11.81 5.24
C ARG A 91 21.04 -12.37 4.08
N PHE A 92 21.69 -12.97 3.10
CA PHE A 92 21.01 -13.63 1.97
C PHE A 92 20.09 -14.76 2.47
N LEU A 93 20.60 -15.64 3.33
CA LEU A 93 19.82 -16.76 3.87
C LEU A 93 18.65 -16.30 4.75
N GLU A 94 18.85 -15.25 5.54
CA GLU A 94 17.79 -14.65 6.35
C GLU A 94 16.68 -14.08 5.45
N PHE A 95 17.05 -13.33 4.41
CA PHE A 95 16.11 -12.79 3.44
C PHE A 95 15.37 -13.89 2.67
N GLU A 96 16.07 -14.88 2.12
CA GLU A 96 15.43 -15.95 1.35
C GLU A 96 14.51 -16.82 2.21
N ARG A 97 14.85 -17.01 3.50
CA ARG A 97 13.96 -17.71 4.45
C ARG A 97 12.68 -16.92 4.72
N TRP A 98 12.78 -15.61 4.89
CA TRP A 98 11.62 -14.74 5.04
C TRP A 98 10.80 -14.67 3.74
N TRP A 99 11.46 -14.44 2.60
CA TRP A 99 10.82 -14.32 1.30
C TRP A 99 10.15 -15.61 0.83
N GLY A 100 10.74 -16.75 1.14
CA GLY A 100 10.18 -18.07 0.87
C GLY A 100 9.17 -18.58 1.91
N GLY A 101 8.88 -17.80 2.94
CA GLY A 101 7.94 -18.14 4.01
C GLY A 101 6.46 -17.85 3.68
N TYR A 102 6.05 -18.09 2.45
CA TYR A 102 4.68 -17.88 1.97
C TYR A 102 3.69 -18.90 2.54
N PHE A 103 2.42 -18.50 2.59
CA PHE A 103 1.32 -19.29 3.12
C PHE A 103 0.41 -19.81 2.00
N LEU A 104 -0.35 -20.85 2.33
CA LEU A 104 -1.43 -21.34 1.49
C LEU A 104 -2.69 -20.52 1.75
N MET A 105 -3.41 -20.18 0.69
CA MET A 105 -4.74 -19.58 0.75
C MET A 105 -5.79 -20.59 0.28
N ASN A 106 -7.02 -20.46 0.75
CA ASN A 106 -8.09 -21.23 0.14
C ASN A 106 -8.52 -20.61 -1.21
N ARG A 107 -9.28 -21.38 -1.98
CA ARG A 107 -9.75 -20.97 -3.31
C ARG A 107 -10.58 -19.68 -3.25
N GLU A 108 -11.46 -19.58 -2.27
CA GLU A 108 -12.36 -18.45 -2.10
C GLU A 108 -11.61 -17.17 -1.77
N GLU A 109 -10.58 -17.27 -0.92
CA GLU A 109 -9.74 -16.13 -0.56
C GLU A 109 -9.01 -15.56 -1.77
N ILE A 110 -8.30 -16.39 -2.53
CA ILE A 110 -7.53 -15.89 -3.67
C ILE A 110 -8.45 -15.37 -4.79
N THR A 111 -9.57 -16.04 -5.07
CA THR A 111 -10.50 -15.57 -6.09
C THR A 111 -11.18 -14.27 -5.68
N ALA A 112 -11.54 -14.12 -4.39
CA ALA A 112 -12.09 -12.86 -3.88
C ALA A 112 -11.08 -11.70 -3.98
N ILE A 113 -9.80 -11.95 -3.66
CA ILE A 113 -8.74 -10.95 -3.81
C ILE A 113 -8.61 -10.51 -5.28
N VAL A 114 -8.55 -11.46 -6.21
CA VAL A 114 -8.41 -11.15 -7.64
C VAL A 114 -9.65 -10.41 -8.16
N ASP A 115 -10.85 -10.94 -7.94
CA ASP A 115 -12.09 -10.41 -8.55
C ASP A 115 -12.54 -9.09 -7.89
N GLN A 116 -12.38 -8.96 -6.57
CA GLN A 116 -12.88 -7.77 -5.88
C GLN A 116 -11.86 -6.63 -5.83
N LEU A 117 -10.57 -6.94 -5.71
CA LEU A 117 -9.52 -5.94 -5.55
C LEU A 117 -8.83 -5.66 -6.90
N PHE A 118 -8.10 -6.63 -7.45
CA PHE A 118 -7.28 -6.38 -8.64
C PHE A 118 -8.09 -6.12 -9.91
N VAL A 119 -9.09 -6.92 -10.19
CA VAL A 119 -9.96 -6.79 -11.38
C VAL A 119 -11.10 -5.81 -11.14
N GLY A 120 -11.73 -5.88 -9.95
CA GLY A 120 -12.93 -5.11 -9.64
C GLY A 120 -12.69 -3.72 -9.10
N ASN A 121 -11.52 -3.45 -8.46
CA ASN A 121 -11.24 -2.21 -7.73
C ASN A 121 -12.37 -1.78 -6.76
N LYS A 122 -13.04 -2.77 -6.15
CA LYS A 122 -14.28 -2.55 -5.40
C LYS A 122 -14.07 -1.92 -4.03
N LEU A 123 -12.85 -2.01 -3.46
CA LEU A 123 -12.56 -1.49 -2.12
C LEU A 123 -12.69 0.04 -2.08
N ALA A 124 -11.98 0.74 -2.95
CA ALA A 124 -12.03 2.21 -3.03
C ALA A 124 -13.42 2.73 -3.40
N ARG A 125 -14.24 1.90 -4.05
CA ARG A 125 -15.60 2.27 -4.50
C ARG A 125 -16.69 1.89 -3.50
N GLY A 126 -16.31 1.26 -2.38
CA GLY A 126 -17.26 0.78 -1.38
C GLY A 126 -18.25 -0.25 -1.94
N GLU A 127 -17.83 -1.08 -2.89
CA GLU A 127 -18.69 -2.09 -3.56
C GLU A 127 -18.48 -3.51 -2.99
N ILE A 128 -17.59 -3.67 -2.00
CA ILE A 128 -17.40 -4.96 -1.33
C ILE A 128 -18.53 -5.18 -0.33
N THR A 129 -19.13 -6.36 -0.40
CA THR A 129 -20.11 -6.81 0.62
C THR A 129 -19.54 -8.00 1.40
N SER A 130 -19.97 -8.13 2.66
CA SER A 130 -19.69 -9.33 3.45
C SER A 130 -20.22 -10.60 2.76
N ALA A 131 -19.68 -11.76 3.14
CA ALA A 131 -20.06 -13.05 2.52
C ALA A 131 -21.57 -13.36 2.64
N ASP A 132 -22.20 -12.86 3.70
CA ASP A 132 -23.65 -12.98 3.93
C ASP A 132 -24.47 -11.90 3.22
N GLY A 133 -23.82 -10.99 2.48
CA GLY A 133 -24.47 -9.89 1.75
C GLY A 133 -25.08 -8.78 2.63
N ARG A 134 -24.94 -8.87 3.96
CA ARG A 134 -25.62 -7.98 4.89
C ARG A 134 -24.92 -6.67 5.15
N GLN A 135 -23.58 -6.66 5.02
CA GLN A 135 -22.77 -5.50 5.31
C GLN A 135 -21.96 -5.07 4.09
N ARG A 136 -22.10 -3.80 3.73
CA ARG A 136 -21.26 -3.16 2.72
C ARG A 136 -20.04 -2.55 3.40
N LEU A 137 -18.85 -2.82 2.87
CA LEU A 137 -17.62 -2.25 3.36
C LEU A 137 -17.40 -0.88 2.70
N ASP A 138 -17.52 0.17 3.49
CA ASP A 138 -17.26 1.54 3.07
C ASP A 138 -16.10 2.09 3.92
N LEU A 139 -15.03 2.51 3.27
CA LEU A 139 -13.86 3.05 3.98
C LEU A 139 -14.18 4.33 4.77
N ARG A 140 -15.27 5.03 4.43
CA ARG A 140 -15.76 6.19 5.19
C ARG A 140 -16.29 5.84 6.57
N ASN A 141 -16.53 4.56 6.83
CA ASN A 141 -16.93 4.09 8.18
C ASN A 141 -15.75 3.98 9.15
N ILE A 142 -14.52 4.08 8.67
CA ILE A 142 -13.34 4.10 9.54
C ILE A 142 -13.40 5.35 10.42
N ARG A 143 -13.21 5.18 11.72
CA ARG A 143 -13.29 6.28 12.72
C ARG A 143 -11.92 6.74 13.21
N SER A 144 -10.95 5.83 13.21
CA SER A 144 -9.59 6.11 13.61
C SER A 144 -8.81 6.81 12.50
N PRO A 145 -7.71 7.51 12.82
CA PRO A 145 -6.82 8.08 11.82
C PRO A 145 -6.28 7.02 10.87
N ILE A 146 -6.09 7.40 9.61
CA ILE A 146 -5.48 6.55 8.58
C ILE A 146 -4.12 7.16 8.22
N CYS A 147 -3.06 6.43 8.51
CA CYS A 147 -1.68 6.79 8.18
C CYS A 147 -1.24 6.00 6.94
N VAL A 148 -0.74 6.69 5.92
CA VAL A 148 -0.32 6.07 4.66
C VAL A 148 1.15 6.38 4.39
N LEU A 149 1.99 5.35 4.28
CA LEU A 149 3.35 5.45 3.75
C LEU A 149 3.40 4.88 2.34
N CYS A 150 3.75 5.70 1.38
CA CYS A 150 3.96 5.29 -0.01
C CYS A 150 5.28 5.84 -0.57
N SER A 151 5.67 5.42 -1.75
CA SER A 151 6.97 5.81 -2.33
C SER A 151 6.91 5.95 -3.84
N TRP A 152 7.59 6.97 -4.37
CA TRP A 152 7.80 7.11 -5.82
C TRP A 152 8.72 6.05 -6.42
N GLY A 153 9.53 5.38 -5.60
CA GLY A 153 10.36 4.26 -6.03
C GLY A 153 9.64 2.92 -6.01
N ASP A 154 8.39 2.89 -5.54
CA ASP A 154 7.57 1.69 -5.48
C ASP A 154 6.82 1.49 -6.81
N ASP A 155 7.27 0.54 -7.61
CA ASP A 155 6.67 0.17 -8.90
C ASP A 155 5.57 -0.91 -8.76
N ILE A 156 5.40 -1.47 -7.56
CA ILE A 156 4.33 -2.43 -7.24
C ILE A 156 3.10 -1.69 -6.72
N THR A 157 3.28 -0.81 -5.73
CA THR A 157 2.22 0.03 -5.17
C THR A 157 2.65 1.50 -5.19
N PRO A 158 2.59 2.16 -6.36
CA PRO A 158 2.95 3.57 -6.47
C PRO A 158 2.01 4.46 -5.65
N PRO A 159 2.38 5.72 -5.36
CA PRO A 159 1.57 6.63 -4.56
C PRO A 159 0.12 6.77 -5.03
N GLN A 160 -0.14 6.66 -6.33
CA GLN A 160 -1.48 6.69 -6.88
C GLN A 160 -2.36 5.56 -6.34
N GLN A 161 -1.83 4.34 -6.24
CA GLN A 161 -2.59 3.21 -5.68
C GLN A 161 -2.84 3.36 -4.18
N ALA A 162 -1.92 4.00 -3.48
CA ALA A 162 -2.04 4.25 -2.05
C ALA A 162 -3.02 5.40 -1.72
N LEU A 163 -3.20 6.40 -2.61
CA LEU A 163 -3.87 7.64 -2.29
C LEU A 163 -5.14 7.95 -3.13
N ASN A 164 -5.30 7.39 -4.36
CA ASN A 164 -6.46 7.72 -5.22
C ASN A 164 -7.82 7.37 -4.61
N TRP A 165 -7.87 6.44 -3.66
CA TRP A 165 -9.10 6.13 -2.94
C TRP A 165 -9.69 7.37 -2.22
N ILE A 166 -8.85 8.33 -1.85
CA ILE A 166 -9.28 9.61 -1.28
C ILE A 166 -10.13 10.36 -2.30
N LEU A 167 -9.69 10.38 -3.57
CA LEU A 167 -10.40 11.03 -4.68
C LEU A 167 -11.67 10.27 -5.10
N ASP A 168 -11.75 8.97 -4.83
CA ASP A 168 -12.92 8.15 -5.11
C ASP A 168 -14.02 8.31 -4.05
N LEU A 169 -13.63 8.60 -2.80
CA LEU A 169 -14.55 8.68 -1.67
C LEU A 169 -14.96 10.11 -1.30
N TYR A 170 -14.11 11.09 -1.54
CA TYR A 170 -14.33 12.48 -1.13
C TYR A 170 -14.27 13.40 -2.34
N ALA A 171 -15.39 14.04 -2.65
CA ALA A 171 -15.47 14.99 -3.76
C ALA A 171 -14.80 16.33 -3.42
N SER A 172 -14.70 16.66 -2.13
CA SER A 172 -14.14 17.92 -1.63
C SER A 172 -13.54 17.77 -0.23
N ASP A 173 -12.82 18.79 0.21
CA ASP A 173 -12.34 18.88 1.60
C ASP A 173 -13.50 18.92 2.60
N ASP A 174 -14.62 19.55 2.26
CA ASP A 174 -15.81 19.63 3.10
C ASP A 174 -16.44 18.26 3.32
N ASP A 175 -16.44 17.39 2.30
CA ASP A 175 -16.90 16.01 2.46
C ASP A 175 -16.05 15.25 3.46
N LEU A 176 -14.74 15.37 3.38
CA LEU A 176 -13.78 14.71 4.28
C LEU A 176 -13.96 15.22 5.72
N LEU A 177 -14.12 16.53 5.89
CA LEU A 177 -14.35 17.16 7.19
C LEU A 177 -15.70 16.74 7.79
N THR A 178 -16.75 16.66 6.98
CA THR A 178 -18.09 16.22 7.42
C THR A 178 -18.09 14.77 7.89
N GLN A 179 -17.29 13.90 7.25
CA GLN A 179 -17.09 12.51 7.68
C GLN A 179 -16.27 12.40 8.98
N GLY A 180 -15.62 13.48 9.41
CA GLY A 180 -14.77 13.47 10.60
C GLY A 180 -13.49 12.67 10.44
N GLN A 181 -13.03 12.42 9.21
CA GLN A 181 -11.87 11.57 8.95
C GLN A 181 -10.56 12.35 9.05
N THR A 182 -9.57 11.75 9.72
CA THR A 182 -8.18 12.21 9.73
C THR A 182 -7.34 11.27 8.88
N ILE A 183 -6.69 11.82 7.85
CA ILE A 183 -5.78 11.08 6.97
C ILE A 183 -4.42 11.76 7.01
N VAL A 184 -3.39 10.99 7.33
CA VAL A 184 -2.00 11.44 7.33
C VAL A 184 -1.22 10.60 6.34
N TYR A 185 -0.55 11.22 5.38
CA TYR A 185 0.29 10.48 4.45
C TYR A 185 1.73 10.99 4.43
N SER A 186 2.66 10.11 4.12
CA SER A 186 4.06 10.44 3.86
C SER A 186 4.51 9.77 2.56
N VAL A 187 5.22 10.52 1.71
CA VAL A 187 5.69 10.03 0.42
C VAL A 187 7.21 9.96 0.41
N HIS A 188 7.75 8.75 0.38
CA HIS A 188 9.19 8.58 0.24
C HIS A 188 9.65 8.79 -1.22
N PRO A 189 10.75 9.51 -1.48
CA PRO A 189 11.12 9.89 -2.85
C PRO A 189 11.59 8.74 -3.74
N LYS A 190 12.13 7.63 -3.20
CA LYS A 190 12.83 6.63 -4.02
C LYS A 190 12.88 5.20 -3.51
N VAL A 191 12.34 4.88 -2.34
CA VAL A 191 12.43 3.51 -1.82
C VAL A 191 11.53 2.57 -2.63
N GLY A 192 12.06 1.40 -3.01
CA GLY A 192 11.27 0.36 -3.68
C GLY A 192 10.33 -0.36 -2.71
N HIS A 193 9.36 -1.11 -3.23
CA HIS A 193 8.30 -1.77 -2.45
C HIS A 193 8.83 -2.53 -1.23
N LEU A 194 9.71 -3.49 -1.43
CA LEU A 194 10.30 -4.27 -0.32
C LEU A 194 11.08 -3.38 0.66
N GLY A 195 11.73 -2.32 0.15
CA GLY A 195 12.46 -1.39 0.97
C GLY A 195 11.61 -0.65 2.01
N ILE A 196 10.31 -0.47 1.73
CA ILE A 196 9.36 0.10 2.69
C ILE A 196 9.31 -0.77 3.97
N PHE A 197 9.44 -2.09 3.84
CA PHE A 197 9.33 -3.03 4.96
C PHE A 197 10.67 -3.40 5.58
N VAL A 198 11.71 -3.61 4.76
CA VAL A 198 12.98 -4.19 5.20
C VAL A 198 14.13 -3.19 5.33
N SER A 199 13.95 -1.94 4.89
CA SER A 199 15.00 -0.92 4.99
C SER A 199 15.13 -0.38 6.41
N GLY A 200 16.28 -0.59 7.03
CA GLY A 200 16.59 0.02 8.34
C GLY A 200 16.59 1.56 8.31
N ALA A 201 16.79 2.19 7.15
CA ALA A 201 16.69 3.63 7.02
C ALA A 201 15.22 4.09 7.10
N VAL A 202 14.30 3.42 6.40
CA VAL A 202 12.86 3.66 6.44
C VAL A 202 12.32 3.38 7.84
N ALA A 203 12.74 2.29 8.48
CA ALA A 203 12.33 1.96 9.83
C ALA A 203 12.67 3.07 10.83
N ARG A 204 13.90 3.62 10.77
CA ARG A 204 14.35 4.67 11.69
C ARG A 204 13.80 6.06 11.39
N LYS A 205 13.24 6.29 10.22
CA LYS A 205 12.75 7.59 9.80
C LYS A 205 11.22 7.59 9.70
N GLU A 206 10.69 6.91 8.71
CA GLU A 206 9.27 6.95 8.40
C GLU A 206 8.43 6.13 9.39
N HIS A 207 8.81 4.88 9.68
CA HIS A 207 8.06 4.05 10.64
C HIS A 207 8.15 4.62 12.06
N ALA A 208 9.35 5.01 12.50
CA ALA A 208 9.53 5.65 13.80
C ALA A 208 8.69 6.93 13.90
N GLY A 209 8.69 7.77 12.86
CA GLY A 209 7.89 9.00 12.83
C GLY A 209 6.40 8.75 13.03
N PHE A 210 5.82 7.71 12.40
CA PHE A 210 4.41 7.37 12.64
C PHE A 210 4.16 6.85 14.06
N VAL A 211 5.02 5.96 14.55
CA VAL A 211 4.83 5.34 15.88
C VAL A 211 5.02 6.36 17.01
N GLU A 212 6.07 7.18 16.94
CA GLU A 212 6.41 8.16 17.98
C GLU A 212 5.43 9.33 18.04
N LEU A 213 4.78 9.64 16.91
CA LEU A 213 3.81 10.74 16.83
C LEU A 213 2.36 10.29 16.81
N LEU A 214 2.09 9.03 17.13
CA LEU A 214 0.75 8.46 17.06
C LEU A 214 -0.26 9.24 17.90
N ASP A 215 0.06 9.58 19.14
CA ASP A 215 -0.81 10.36 20.03
C ASP A 215 -1.11 11.75 19.44
N LEU A 216 -0.12 12.37 18.77
CA LEU A 216 -0.32 13.64 18.11
C LEU A 216 -1.22 13.49 16.86
N ILE A 217 -1.04 12.41 16.10
CA ILE A 217 -1.87 12.09 14.93
C ILE A 217 -3.32 11.86 15.35
N GLU A 218 -3.54 11.16 16.46
CA GLU A 218 -4.88 10.93 17.02
C GLU A 218 -5.55 12.22 17.53
N ALA A 219 -4.74 13.20 17.94
CA ALA A 219 -5.22 14.50 18.38
C ALA A 219 -5.43 15.53 17.24
N LEU A 220 -5.01 15.20 15.99
CA LEU A 220 -5.25 16.09 14.86
C LEU A 220 -6.74 16.24 14.57
N PRO A 221 -7.21 17.47 14.30
CA PRO A 221 -8.57 17.65 13.83
C PRO A 221 -8.80 16.93 12.49
N PRO A 222 -10.05 16.57 12.17
CA PRO A 222 -10.37 16.00 10.86
C PRO A 222 -9.75 16.79 9.72
N GLY A 223 -9.20 16.07 8.75
CA GLY A 223 -8.52 16.69 7.61
C GLY A 223 -7.50 15.77 6.96
N LEU A 224 -6.91 16.29 5.92
CA LEU A 224 -5.85 15.64 5.15
C LEU A 224 -4.51 16.33 5.45
N TYR A 225 -3.50 15.53 5.79
CA TYR A 225 -2.19 16.03 6.20
C TYR A 225 -1.08 15.26 5.50
N GLU A 226 -0.04 15.98 5.07
CA GLU A 226 1.22 15.37 4.69
C GLU A 226 2.20 15.44 5.86
N MET A 227 2.71 14.29 6.25
CA MET A 227 3.77 14.18 7.25
C MET A 227 5.12 14.28 6.55
N LEU A 228 5.81 15.39 6.75
CA LEU A 228 7.14 15.67 6.23
C LEU A 228 8.18 15.39 7.30
N ILE A 229 9.14 14.52 6.99
CA ILE A 229 10.21 14.14 7.89
C ILE A 229 11.54 14.56 7.26
N GLU A 230 12.21 15.52 7.86
CA GLU A 230 13.45 16.11 7.38
C GLU A 230 14.60 15.85 8.35
N ASP A 231 15.84 15.80 7.84
CA ASP A 231 17.00 15.81 8.72
C ASP A 231 17.03 17.11 9.51
N LYS A 232 17.21 16.99 10.82
CA LYS A 232 17.31 18.14 11.73
C LYS A 232 18.51 19.00 11.37
N ARG A 233 18.26 20.29 11.14
CA ARG A 233 19.28 21.29 10.89
C ARG A 233 19.35 22.28 12.07
N PRO A 234 20.55 22.80 12.39
CA PRO A 234 20.73 23.73 13.51
C PRO A 234 19.94 25.04 13.38
N ASP A 235 19.67 25.46 12.13
CA ASP A 235 18.94 26.69 11.77
C ASP A 235 17.41 26.54 11.82
N MET A 236 16.90 25.32 12.00
CA MET A 236 15.46 25.11 12.13
C MET A 236 14.90 25.76 13.40
N ARG A 237 13.71 26.35 13.28
CA ARG A 237 12.99 26.90 14.42
C ARG A 237 12.71 25.80 15.45
N GLY A 238 13.16 26.00 16.67
CA GLY A 238 12.99 25.03 17.74
C GLY A 238 13.92 23.82 17.67
N ALA A 239 14.96 23.82 16.84
CA ALA A 239 15.89 22.69 16.68
C ALA A 239 16.47 22.18 18.02
N ARG A 240 16.65 23.07 19.02
CA ARG A 240 17.16 22.69 20.36
C ARG A 240 16.15 21.90 21.19
N LEU A 241 14.85 21.99 20.83
CA LEU A 241 13.75 21.32 21.53
C LEU A 241 13.44 19.93 20.93
N ILE A 242 14.00 19.63 19.76
CA ILE A 242 13.83 18.35 19.08
C ILE A 242 14.98 17.45 19.52
N PRO A 243 14.74 16.40 20.33
CA PRO A 243 15.81 15.51 20.79
C PRO A 243 16.37 14.65 19.67
N ASP A 244 15.55 14.31 18.69
CA ASP A 244 15.83 13.33 17.65
C ASP A 244 16.65 13.88 16.49
N ARG A 245 17.13 12.97 15.64
CA ARG A 245 17.82 13.28 14.40
C ARG A 245 16.90 13.94 13.36
N TYR A 246 15.63 13.61 13.40
CA TYR A 246 14.64 14.06 12.43
C TYR A 246 13.69 15.09 13.03
N ALA A 247 13.31 16.05 12.22
CA ALA A 247 12.23 16.99 12.51
C ALA A 247 11.01 16.63 11.68
N THR A 248 9.88 16.43 12.34
CA THR A 248 8.62 16.08 11.70
C THR A 248 7.64 17.25 11.79
N ARG A 249 6.93 17.51 10.68
CA ARG A 249 5.85 18.48 10.65
C ARG A 249 4.66 17.92 9.86
N PHE A 250 3.47 18.35 10.22
CA PHE A 250 2.24 18.04 9.51
C PHE A 250 1.80 19.28 8.72
N GLU A 251 1.76 19.15 7.41
CA GLU A 251 1.22 20.18 6.53
C GLU A 251 -0.19 19.81 6.10
N ARG A 252 -1.14 20.71 6.34
CA ARG A 252 -2.51 20.51 5.87
C ARG A 252 -2.53 20.50 4.35
N ARG A 253 -3.21 19.53 3.78
CA ARG A 253 -3.40 19.33 2.35
C ARG A 253 -4.88 19.31 2.02
N SER A 254 -5.19 19.50 0.77
CA SER A 254 -6.53 19.40 0.21
C SER A 254 -6.69 18.13 -0.64
N VAL A 255 -7.91 17.77 -0.94
CA VAL A 255 -8.24 16.73 -1.93
C VAL A 255 -7.64 17.09 -3.30
N ALA A 256 -7.61 18.40 -3.65
CA ALA A 256 -6.98 18.89 -4.87
C ALA A 256 -5.44 18.68 -4.88
N ASP A 257 -4.76 18.79 -3.74
CA ASP A 257 -3.32 18.51 -3.64
C ASP A 257 -3.03 17.03 -3.92
N VAL A 258 -3.86 16.11 -3.41
CA VAL A 258 -3.75 14.68 -3.72
C VAL A 258 -4.02 14.42 -5.20
N ALA A 259 -5.00 15.09 -5.80
CA ALA A 259 -5.26 14.97 -7.23
C ALA A 259 -4.06 15.45 -8.07
N ALA A 260 -3.43 16.55 -7.68
CA ALA A 260 -2.22 17.06 -8.34
C ALA A 260 -1.02 16.10 -8.19
N LEU A 261 -0.85 15.51 -7.00
CA LEU A 261 0.20 14.53 -6.72
C LEU A 261 0.00 13.24 -7.52
N CYS A 262 -1.22 12.76 -7.60
CA CYS A 262 -1.56 11.50 -8.28
C CYS A 262 -1.60 11.63 -9.81
N GLY A 263 -1.82 12.82 -10.34
CA GLY A 263 -1.81 13.12 -11.77
C GLY A 263 -3.02 12.59 -12.55
N ASP A 264 -2.83 12.38 -13.84
CA ASP A 264 -3.90 11.99 -14.77
C ASP A 264 -4.45 10.56 -14.49
N ARG A 265 -5.75 10.47 -14.30
CA ARG A 265 -6.51 9.24 -14.07
C ARG A 265 -7.16 8.66 -15.33
N SER A 266 -6.92 9.25 -16.51
CA SER A 266 -7.54 8.82 -17.77
C SER A 266 -7.27 7.34 -18.11
N GLY A 267 -6.13 6.80 -17.67
CA GLY A 267 -5.76 5.39 -17.82
C GLY A 267 -6.62 4.40 -17.04
N GLU A 268 -7.44 4.86 -16.08
CA GLU A 268 -8.35 4.01 -15.30
C GLU A 268 -9.66 3.73 -16.05
N ARG A 269 -10.12 4.65 -16.93
CA ARG A 269 -11.39 4.56 -17.69
C ARG A 269 -11.60 3.29 -18.52
N PRO A 270 -10.57 2.73 -19.21
CA PRO A 270 -10.76 1.51 -19.99
C PRO A 270 -11.25 0.31 -19.17
N PHE A 271 -11.01 0.32 -17.85
CA PHE A 271 -11.48 -0.74 -16.95
C PHE A 271 -12.94 -0.58 -16.55
N GLU A 272 -13.46 0.64 -16.58
CA GLU A 272 -14.86 0.93 -16.28
C GLU A 272 -15.80 0.46 -17.39
N VAL A 273 -15.33 0.48 -18.64
CA VAL A 273 -16.11 0.10 -19.82
C VAL A 273 -16.20 -1.42 -20.01
N GLY A 274 -15.26 -2.17 -19.44
CA GLY A 274 -15.20 -3.65 -19.55
C GLY A 274 -16.05 -4.40 -18.53
N ARG A 275 -16.92 -3.72 -17.80
CA ARG A 275 -17.83 -4.31 -16.79
C ARG A 275 -19.14 -4.78 -17.38
#